data_32dbcdd2239ff5ca2caf3bdc488aeec7
#
_entry.id   32dbcdd2239ff5ca2caf3bdc488aeec7
#
_cell.length_a   1.000
_cell.length_b   1.000
_cell.length_c   1.000
_cell.angle_alpha   90.00
_cell.angle_beta   90.00
_cell.angle_gamma   90.00
#
_symmetry.space_group_name_H-M   'P 1'
#
loop_
_entity.id
_entity.type
_entity.pdbx_description
1 polymer ?
#
loop_
_entity_poly.entity_id
_entity_poly.type
_entity_poly.pdbx_seq_one_letter_code
_entity_poly.pdbx_strand_id
1 'polypeptide(L)'
;MTSAEIAEKVIDAVRQTPTVAQELISNPRDAVTRVAGATGGFDLTAVVQEALTQAGELKLDLSCVDLSKLDLSQIDVSKLDLGRLASVATACNIDISKLDMGAVTAKLLGGGLFGGLFGR
;
A
#
# COMPACT_ATOMS: atom_id res chain seq x y z
N MET A 1 -5.89 7.52 17.03
CA MET A 1 -6.46 7.43 15.67
C MET A 1 -6.51 5.99 15.21
N THR A 2 -7.62 5.62 14.60
CA THR A 2 -7.73 4.29 13.99
C THR A 2 -7.04 4.28 12.63
N SER A 3 -6.77 3.08 12.11
CA SER A 3 -6.19 2.96 10.76
C SER A 3 -7.08 3.62 9.71
N ALA A 4 -8.40 3.50 9.84
CA ALA A 4 -9.33 4.13 8.91
C ALA A 4 -9.26 5.65 8.96
N GLU A 5 -9.13 6.23 10.15
CA GLU A 5 -9.01 7.69 10.30
C GLU A 5 -7.72 8.21 9.71
N ILE A 6 -6.62 7.49 9.94
CA ILE A 6 -5.33 7.86 9.35
C ILE A 6 -5.42 7.77 7.82
N ALA A 7 -6.04 6.70 7.32
CA ALA A 7 -6.23 6.51 5.88
C ALA A 7 -7.06 7.62 5.26
N GLU A 8 -8.10 8.09 5.94
CA GLU A 8 -8.91 9.23 5.44
C GLU A 8 -8.05 10.47 5.24
N LYS A 9 -7.16 10.77 6.17
CA LYS A 9 -6.25 11.91 6.05
C LYS A 9 -5.29 11.74 4.89
N VAL A 10 -4.79 10.54 4.70
CA VAL A 10 -3.91 10.23 3.56
C VAL A 10 -4.66 10.43 2.24
N ILE A 11 -5.89 9.96 2.16
CA ILE A 11 -6.68 10.08 0.94
C ILE A 11 -7.01 11.55 0.65
N ASP A 12 -7.32 12.34 1.67
CA ASP A 12 -7.54 13.78 1.48
C ASP A 12 -6.29 14.43 0.88
N ALA A 13 -5.12 14.07 1.36
CA ALA A 13 -3.86 14.59 0.84
C ALA A 13 -3.62 14.15 -0.61
N VAL A 14 -3.93 12.90 -0.93
CA VAL A 14 -3.82 12.38 -2.30
C VAL A 14 -4.74 13.15 -3.25
N ARG A 15 -5.94 13.45 -2.82
CA ARG A 15 -6.90 14.21 -3.64
C ARG A 15 -6.41 15.62 -3.92
N GLN A 16 -5.74 16.23 -2.96
CA GLN A 16 -5.17 17.58 -3.13
C GLN A 16 -3.85 17.57 -3.88
N THR A 17 -3.02 16.55 -3.61
CA THR A 17 -1.68 16.46 -4.17
C THR A 17 -1.43 15.01 -4.59
N PRO A 18 -1.69 14.67 -5.86
CA PRO A 18 -1.58 13.28 -6.33
C PRO A 18 -0.23 12.62 -6.09
N THR A 19 0.85 13.40 -5.99
CA THR A 19 2.17 12.83 -5.72
C THR A 19 2.26 12.13 -4.36
N VAL A 20 1.35 12.44 -3.45
CA VAL A 20 1.27 11.75 -2.15
C VAL A 20 1.00 10.26 -2.35
N ALA A 21 0.23 9.90 -3.38
CA ALA A 21 -0.01 8.49 -3.69
C ALA A 21 1.29 7.76 -4.02
N GLN A 22 2.17 8.39 -4.78
CA GLN A 22 3.49 7.81 -5.08
C GLN A 22 4.33 7.68 -3.80
N GLU A 23 4.31 8.68 -2.94
CA GLU A 23 5.02 8.63 -1.68
C GLU A 23 4.48 7.52 -0.78
N LEU A 24 3.17 7.31 -0.79
CA LEU A 24 2.55 6.23 -0.02
C LEU A 24 3.04 4.85 -0.48
N ILE A 25 3.39 4.72 -1.73
CA ILE A 25 3.90 3.48 -2.30
C ILE A 25 5.40 3.33 -2.03
N SER A 26 6.18 4.38 -2.27
CA SER A 26 7.64 4.30 -2.19
C SER A 26 8.19 4.47 -0.78
N ASN A 27 7.49 5.21 0.07
CA ASN A 27 7.88 5.40 1.47
C ASN A 27 6.64 5.59 2.34
N PRO A 28 5.88 4.50 2.57
CA PRO A 28 4.59 4.61 3.23
C PRO A 28 4.66 5.15 4.65
N ARG A 29 5.67 4.78 5.42
CA ARG A 29 5.76 5.24 6.81
C ARG A 29 5.95 6.76 6.88
N ASP A 30 6.86 7.29 6.09
CA ASP A 30 7.12 8.71 6.04
C ASP A 30 5.91 9.49 5.52
N ALA A 31 5.28 8.97 4.46
CA ALA A 31 4.11 9.61 3.89
C ALA A 31 2.97 9.70 4.90
N VAL A 32 2.67 8.59 5.58
CA VAL A 32 1.59 8.55 6.57
C VAL A 32 1.92 9.48 7.76
N THR A 33 3.14 9.41 8.25
CA THR A 33 3.55 10.25 9.39
C THR A 33 3.45 11.73 9.06
N ARG A 34 3.95 12.12 7.90
CA ARG A 34 3.98 13.52 7.48
C ARG A 34 2.59 14.06 7.19
N VAL A 35 1.79 13.28 6.46
CA VAL A 35 0.49 13.72 5.96
C VAL A 35 -0.57 13.69 7.06
N ALA A 36 -0.63 12.61 7.82
CA ALA A 36 -1.66 12.43 8.84
C ALA A 36 -1.21 12.88 10.23
N GLY A 37 0.07 13.20 10.40
CA GLY A 37 0.62 13.51 11.71
C GLY A 37 0.61 12.32 12.65
N ALA A 38 0.46 11.11 12.11
CA ALA A 38 0.42 9.91 12.93
C ALA A 38 1.82 9.54 13.41
N THR A 39 1.95 9.32 14.70
CA THR A 39 3.23 8.90 15.31
C THR A 39 2.98 7.75 16.25
N GLY A 40 3.98 6.91 16.43
CA GLY A 40 3.90 5.80 17.37
C GLY A 40 3.17 4.60 16.81
N GLY A 41 2.39 3.94 17.60
CA GLY A 41 1.92 2.59 17.40
C GLY A 41 0.77 2.35 16.43
N PHE A 42 0.78 2.94 15.27
CA PHE A 42 -0.22 2.59 14.25
C PHE A 42 0.27 1.41 13.39
N ASP A 43 -0.68 0.66 12.83
CA ASP A 43 -0.40 -0.45 11.93
C ASP A 43 -0.28 0.08 10.50
N LEU A 44 0.95 0.26 10.03
CA LEU A 44 1.21 0.84 8.71
C LEU A 44 0.56 0.04 7.58
N THR A 45 0.64 -1.28 7.64
CA THR A 45 0.03 -2.14 6.61
C THR A 45 -1.48 -1.95 6.56
N ALA A 46 -2.13 -1.89 7.72
CA ALA A 46 -3.57 -1.64 7.79
C ALA A 46 -3.93 -0.26 7.24
N VAL A 47 -3.13 0.75 7.53
CA VAL A 47 -3.36 2.11 7.01
C VAL A 47 -3.26 2.12 5.49
N VAL A 48 -2.23 1.49 4.94
CA VAL A 48 -2.05 1.43 3.49
C VAL A 48 -3.21 0.68 2.83
N GLN A 49 -3.62 -0.44 3.41
CA GLN A 49 -4.76 -1.22 2.90
C GLN A 49 -6.04 -0.38 2.89
N GLU A 50 -6.32 0.30 3.99
CA GLU A 50 -7.50 1.16 4.10
C GLU A 50 -7.45 2.33 3.13
N ALA A 51 -6.29 2.98 3.00
CA ALA A 51 -6.13 4.10 2.08
C ALA A 51 -6.38 3.66 0.64
N LEU A 52 -5.82 2.54 0.24
CA LEU A 52 -6.03 2.03 -1.11
C LEU A 52 -7.48 1.62 -1.34
N THR A 53 -8.12 1.02 -0.34
CA THR A 53 -9.54 0.67 -0.41
C THR A 53 -10.40 1.92 -0.61
N GLN A 54 -10.15 2.96 0.15
CA GLN A 54 -10.89 4.23 0.01
C GLN A 54 -10.63 4.87 -1.35
N ALA A 55 -9.40 4.83 -1.85
CA ALA A 55 -9.08 5.34 -3.16
C ALA A 55 -9.88 4.62 -4.25
N GLY A 56 -10.02 3.31 -4.13
CA GLY A 56 -10.81 2.52 -5.07
C GLY A 56 -12.29 2.85 -5.00
N GLU A 57 -12.83 3.03 -3.80
CA GLU A 57 -14.22 3.43 -3.61
C GLU A 57 -14.52 4.80 -4.22
N LEU A 58 -13.58 5.72 -4.10
CA LEU A 58 -13.71 7.07 -4.67
C LEU A 58 -13.30 7.12 -6.13
N LYS A 59 -12.76 6.04 -6.67
CA LYS A 59 -12.29 5.95 -8.05
C LYS A 59 -11.29 7.04 -8.41
N LEU A 60 -10.36 7.28 -7.50
CA LEU A 60 -9.30 8.26 -7.72
C LEU A 60 -8.39 7.81 -8.85
N ASP A 61 -7.95 8.76 -9.67
CA ASP A 61 -7.03 8.45 -10.76
C ASP A 61 -5.60 8.39 -10.22
N LEU A 62 -5.09 7.18 -10.09
CA LEU A 62 -3.73 6.93 -9.60
C LEU A 62 -2.82 6.40 -10.70
N SER A 63 -3.12 6.73 -11.96
CA SER A 63 -2.32 6.25 -13.10
C SER A 63 -0.88 6.76 -13.06
N CYS A 64 -0.60 7.82 -12.31
CA CYS A 64 0.76 8.34 -12.15
C CYS A 64 1.61 7.52 -11.16
N VAL A 65 1.01 6.60 -10.41
CA VAL A 65 1.72 5.80 -9.43
C VAL A 65 2.58 4.74 -10.13
N ASP A 66 3.84 4.67 -9.73
CA ASP A 66 4.79 3.68 -10.26
C ASP A 66 4.99 2.57 -9.22
N LEU A 67 4.37 1.42 -9.45
CA LEU A 67 4.44 0.30 -8.53
C LEU A 67 5.82 -0.36 -8.48
N SER A 68 6.70 -0.07 -9.44
CA SER A 68 8.06 -0.59 -9.40
C SER A 68 8.85 -0.03 -8.20
N LYS A 69 8.36 1.07 -7.62
CA LYS A 69 9.00 1.71 -6.47
C LYS A 69 8.34 1.34 -5.14
N LEU A 70 7.41 0.38 -5.13
CA LEU A 70 6.77 -0.09 -3.92
C LEU A 70 7.81 -0.63 -2.94
N ASP A 71 7.80 -0.08 -1.73
CA ASP A 71 8.73 -0.52 -0.67
C ASP A 71 8.12 -1.66 0.13
N LEU A 72 8.50 -2.87 -0.24
CA LEU A 72 7.99 -4.09 0.41
C LEU A 72 8.62 -4.32 1.79
N SER A 73 9.66 -3.57 2.15
CA SER A 73 10.28 -3.71 3.46
C SER A 73 9.46 -3.07 4.58
N GLN A 74 8.61 -2.11 4.24
CA GLN A 74 7.78 -1.39 5.21
C GLN A 74 6.38 -1.97 5.35
N ILE A 75 5.94 -2.80 4.41
CA ILE A 75 4.58 -3.32 4.35
C ILE A 75 4.62 -4.84 4.47
N ASP A 76 3.75 -5.39 5.31
CA ASP A 76 3.60 -6.84 5.44
C ASP A 76 2.63 -7.34 4.37
N VAL A 77 3.17 -7.81 3.26
CA VAL A 77 2.39 -8.25 2.10
C VAL A 77 1.43 -9.38 2.47
N SER A 78 1.82 -10.22 3.43
CA SER A 78 0.97 -11.35 3.84
C SER A 78 -0.32 -10.91 4.53
N LYS A 79 -0.36 -9.68 5.03
CA LYS A 79 -1.55 -9.11 5.68
C LYS A 79 -2.43 -8.30 4.73
N LEU A 80 -1.97 -8.09 3.49
CA LEU A 80 -2.75 -7.34 2.52
C LEU A 80 -3.78 -8.25 1.85
N ASP A 81 -4.95 -7.67 1.56
CA ASP A 81 -5.96 -8.34 0.75
C ASP A 81 -5.62 -8.11 -0.72
N LEU A 82 -4.90 -9.04 -1.31
CA LEU A 82 -4.41 -8.89 -2.68
C LEU A 82 -5.54 -8.86 -3.71
N GLY A 83 -6.64 -9.57 -3.46
CA GLY A 83 -7.80 -9.53 -4.34
C GLY A 83 -8.44 -8.15 -4.36
N ARG A 84 -8.56 -7.54 -3.18
CA ARG A 84 -9.08 -6.18 -3.07
C ARG A 84 -8.15 -5.16 -3.73
N LEU A 85 -6.84 -5.33 -3.56
CA LEU A 85 -5.86 -4.45 -4.19
C LEU A 85 -5.92 -4.53 -5.72
N ALA A 86 -6.17 -5.71 -6.27
CA ALA A 86 -6.34 -5.86 -7.71
C ALA A 86 -7.57 -5.08 -8.19
N SER A 87 -8.67 -5.13 -7.43
CA SER A 87 -9.88 -4.35 -7.75
C SER A 87 -9.62 -2.85 -7.65
N VAL A 88 -8.86 -2.42 -6.64
CA VAL A 88 -8.48 -1.02 -6.47
C VAL A 88 -7.62 -0.56 -7.65
N ALA A 89 -6.66 -1.38 -8.06
CA ALA A 89 -5.79 -1.05 -9.18
C ALA A 89 -6.61 -0.81 -10.46
N THR A 90 -7.61 -1.66 -10.71
CA THR A 90 -8.51 -1.49 -11.84
C THR A 90 -9.32 -0.20 -11.72
N ALA A 91 -9.89 0.06 -10.54
CA ALA A 91 -10.72 1.23 -10.32
C ALA A 91 -9.94 2.54 -10.41
N CYS A 92 -8.67 2.52 -10.01
CA CYS A 92 -7.81 3.71 -9.95
C CYS A 92 -6.87 3.84 -11.15
N ASN A 93 -6.95 2.95 -12.12
CA ASN A 93 -6.08 2.95 -13.30
C ASN A 93 -4.59 2.79 -12.97
N ILE A 94 -4.29 2.07 -11.90
CA ILE A 94 -2.90 1.79 -11.54
C ILE A 94 -2.35 0.70 -12.47
N ASP A 95 -1.16 0.94 -12.99
CA ASP A 95 -0.50 -0.03 -13.87
C ASP A 95 0.19 -1.10 -13.03
N ILE A 96 -0.49 -2.23 -12.85
CA ILE A 96 0.04 -3.34 -12.06
C ILE A 96 1.16 -4.10 -12.77
N SER A 97 1.34 -3.88 -14.07
CA SER A 97 2.43 -4.54 -14.81
C SER A 97 3.81 -4.04 -14.33
N LYS A 98 3.86 -2.89 -13.70
CA LYS A 98 5.11 -2.34 -13.13
C LYS A 98 5.46 -2.96 -11.79
N LEU A 99 4.52 -3.65 -11.15
CA LEU A 99 4.77 -4.29 -9.88
C LEU A 99 5.73 -5.46 -10.06
N ASP A 100 6.76 -5.52 -9.22
CA ASP A 100 7.71 -6.63 -9.24
C ASP A 100 7.06 -7.84 -8.55
N MET A 101 6.41 -8.67 -9.35
CA MET A 101 5.71 -9.85 -8.84
C MET A 101 6.69 -10.86 -8.22
N GLY A 102 7.93 -10.89 -8.71
CA GLY A 102 8.95 -11.73 -8.10
C GLY A 102 9.26 -11.30 -6.68
N ALA A 103 9.38 -9.99 -6.44
CA ALA A 103 9.62 -9.46 -5.09
C ALA A 103 8.43 -9.70 -4.18
N VAL A 104 7.21 -9.52 -4.68
CA VAL A 104 5.99 -9.77 -3.90
C VAL A 104 5.92 -11.24 -3.51
N THR A 105 6.15 -12.13 -4.46
CA THR A 105 6.14 -13.57 -4.22
C THR A 105 7.21 -13.96 -3.21
N ALA A 106 8.42 -13.40 -3.34
CA ALA A 106 9.51 -13.68 -2.41
C ALA A 106 9.12 -13.26 -0.98
N LYS A 107 8.46 -12.11 -0.82
CA LYS A 107 7.99 -11.66 0.50
C LYS A 107 6.95 -12.61 1.07
N LEU A 108 5.99 -13.03 0.26
CA LEU A 108 4.95 -13.96 0.70
C LEU A 108 5.54 -15.30 1.10
N LEU A 109 6.45 -15.83 0.29
CA LEU A 109 7.08 -17.13 0.56
C LEU A 109 8.10 -17.04 1.70
N GLY A 110 8.83 -15.91 1.76
CA GLY A 110 9.83 -15.69 2.79
C GLY A 110 9.26 -15.36 4.15
N GLY A 111 7.94 -15.14 4.24
CA GLY A 111 7.27 -14.80 5.48
C GLY A 111 7.09 -15.96 6.46
N GLY A 112 7.70 -17.10 6.19
CA GLY A 112 7.68 -18.25 7.07
C GLY A 112 6.71 -19.36 6.66
N LEU A 113 5.68 -19.02 5.91
CA LEU A 113 4.69 -20.01 5.51
C LEU A 113 5.28 -21.10 4.63
N PHE A 114 6.05 -20.71 3.63
CA PHE A 114 6.73 -21.62 2.74
C PHE A 114 8.21 -21.83 3.09
N GLY A 115 8.73 -20.98 3.97
CA GLY A 115 10.12 -21.11 4.41
C GLY A 115 10.40 -22.47 5.04
N GLY A 116 9.45 -22.94 5.87
CA GLY A 116 9.56 -24.27 6.47
C GLY A 116 9.39 -25.40 5.47
N LEU A 117 8.69 -25.16 4.36
CA LEU A 117 8.45 -26.17 3.35
C LEU A 117 9.64 -26.30 2.41
N PHE A 118 10.26 -25.21 2.04
CA PHE A 118 11.37 -25.18 1.08
C PHE A 118 12.71 -24.88 1.74
N GLY A 119 12.70 -24.54 3.00
CA GLY A 119 13.88 -24.09 3.72
C GLY A 119 14.80 -25.20 4.20
N ARG A 120 14.87 -26.24 3.47
CA ARG A 120 15.75 -27.36 3.78
C ARG A 120 17.14 -27.10 3.30
#